data_255f9c7fd94a79685dfc36bc0d0b36d4
#
_entry.id   255f9c7fd94a79685dfc36bc0d0b36d4
#
_cell.length_a   1.000
_cell.length_b   1.000
_cell.length_c   1.000
_cell.angle_alpha   90.00
_cell.angle_beta   90.00
_cell.angle_gamma   90.00
#
_symmetry.space_group_name_H-M   'P 1'
#
loop_
_entity.id
_entity.type
_entity.pdbx_description
1 polymer ?
#
loop_
_entity_poly.entity_id
_entity_poly.type
_entity_poly.pdbx_seq_one_letter_code
_entity_poly.pdbx_strand_id
1 'polypeptide(L)'
;MSRTASFPISRRAALAAPALLAAGHAVSQTAEVDVVIIGAGAAGLAAARTAQAEGVSFTLIEARDRIGGRTLTDRSLGVPVDGGATFIHFADRNPWTAIAAEVGVETRTGNWRSGGYREFSDGAPVEAGVASGQRSGRGGLWALMEDVDASNDVSFARLVANAPPEVVAAAQPMARGAVGEEPERVSVADYGRLYDGPNRVVPEGYGTIVERYGAGVPVRTGVFARLIDWSGRGVRVETDQGDIRARAAIVTVPIGVLKAEKVRFRPALPRETANAIDGLAMGALSKIALKFDGDRFGAAPDMHFVELRGARPGMSFEMWPFDRDVVVCWFGADYAREINRLGEEGAVRHMLERLVRIVGPEAEKAFRGGRHFGWSEDPFALGGYSYARVGHAGARDALRKPVADRLWFAGEACAGKASMTVGGAHQTGEQAARSIAARLRPR
;
A
#
# COMPACT_ATOMS: atom_id res chain seq x y z
N MET A 1 -15.53 -74.91 55.00
CA MET A 1 -15.79 -74.19 56.24
C MET A 1 -15.65 -72.74 55.92
N SER A 2 -16.73 -72.07 55.61
CA SER A 2 -17.57 -71.26 56.46
C SER A 2 -16.90 -69.96 56.80
N ARG A 3 -17.43 -68.78 56.52
CA ARG A 3 -18.71 -68.16 56.87
C ARG A 3 -18.99 -66.92 56.07
N THR A 4 -20.18 -66.84 55.53
CA THR A 4 -20.85 -65.64 55.03
C THR A 4 -21.13 -64.67 56.19
N ALA A 5 -20.82 -63.40 56.02
CA ALA A 5 -21.33 -62.30 56.86
C ALA A 5 -22.02 -61.23 55.96
N SER A 6 -23.36 -61.25 56.08
CA SER A 6 -24.23 -60.23 55.52
C SER A 6 -24.22 -58.96 56.37
N PHE A 7 -24.11 -57.77 55.78
CA PHE A 7 -24.40 -56.46 56.42
C PHE A 7 -25.49 -55.76 55.66
N PRO A 8 -26.44 -55.07 56.34
CA PRO A 8 -27.63 -54.51 55.72
C PRO A 8 -27.37 -53.15 55.07
N ILE A 9 -27.95 -53.01 53.89
CA ILE A 9 -27.93 -51.72 53.16
C ILE A 9 -28.98 -50.78 53.73
N SER A 10 -28.57 -49.66 54.32
CA SER A 10 -29.43 -48.56 54.71
C SER A 10 -29.72 -47.65 53.51
N ARG A 11 -31.03 -47.57 53.18
CA ARG A 11 -31.56 -46.63 52.20
C ARG A 11 -31.55 -45.22 52.79
N ARG A 12 -30.68 -44.34 52.32
CA ARG A 12 -30.81 -42.89 52.24
C ARG A 12 -29.63 -42.35 51.43
N ALA A 13 -29.70 -42.45 50.09
CA ALA A 13 -28.85 -41.64 49.21
C ALA A 13 -29.75 -40.56 48.61
N ALA A 14 -29.57 -39.34 49.09
CA ALA A 14 -30.19 -38.15 48.51
C ALA A 14 -29.64 -37.91 47.12
N LEU A 15 -30.55 -37.67 46.19
CA LEU A 15 -30.24 -37.18 44.84
C LEU A 15 -29.57 -35.81 44.90
N ALA A 16 -28.28 -35.77 44.67
CA ALA A 16 -27.56 -34.53 44.30
C ALA A 16 -27.43 -34.49 42.79
N ALA A 17 -28.28 -33.74 42.12
CA ALA A 17 -28.13 -33.41 40.72
C ALA A 17 -26.92 -32.47 40.53
N PRO A 18 -26.02 -32.74 39.58
CA PRO A 18 -24.98 -31.77 39.26
C PRO A 18 -25.62 -30.58 38.51
N ALA A 19 -25.62 -29.40 39.13
CA ALA A 19 -25.88 -28.15 38.44
C ALA A 19 -24.77 -27.95 37.42
N LEU A 20 -25.03 -28.20 36.14
CA LEU A 20 -24.22 -27.76 35.03
C LEU A 20 -24.28 -26.22 35.02
N LEU A 21 -23.26 -25.60 35.57
CA LEU A 21 -22.92 -24.20 35.31
C LEU A 21 -22.60 -24.07 33.82
N ALA A 22 -23.61 -23.70 33.02
CA ALA A 22 -23.39 -23.13 31.69
C ALA A 22 -22.58 -21.87 31.88
N ALA A 23 -21.27 -21.97 31.73
CA ALA A 23 -20.40 -20.82 31.54
C ALA A 23 -20.80 -20.17 30.21
N GLY A 24 -21.83 -19.32 30.27
CA GLY A 24 -22.14 -18.39 29.20
C GLY A 24 -20.88 -17.55 29.00
N HIS A 25 -20.25 -17.69 27.83
CA HIS A 25 -19.28 -16.73 27.37
C HIS A 25 -20.02 -15.40 27.30
N ALA A 26 -19.87 -14.58 28.32
CA ALA A 26 -20.28 -13.19 28.27
C ALA A 26 -19.43 -12.56 27.16
N VAL A 27 -20.01 -12.46 25.97
CA VAL A 27 -19.50 -11.62 24.91
C VAL A 27 -19.48 -10.22 25.54
N SER A 28 -18.29 -9.78 25.92
CA SER A 28 -18.08 -8.42 26.40
C SER A 28 -18.63 -7.50 25.32
N GLN A 29 -19.81 -6.91 25.55
CA GLN A 29 -20.29 -5.83 24.70
C GLN A 29 -19.30 -4.69 24.88
N THR A 30 -18.38 -4.56 23.91
CA THR A 30 -17.51 -3.39 23.82
C THR A 30 -18.40 -2.17 23.77
N ALA A 31 -18.13 -1.18 24.64
CA ALA A 31 -18.85 0.08 24.66
C ALA A 31 -18.87 0.68 23.25
N GLU A 32 -20.02 1.24 22.86
CA GLU A 32 -20.16 1.90 21.56
C GLU A 32 -19.24 3.11 21.51
N VAL A 33 -18.37 3.19 20.49
CA VAL A 33 -17.53 4.35 20.21
C VAL A 33 -18.14 5.21 19.11
N ASP A 34 -17.69 6.44 18.97
CA ASP A 34 -18.19 7.30 17.88
C ASP A 34 -17.75 6.78 16.51
N VAL A 35 -16.49 6.33 16.40
CA VAL A 35 -15.92 5.89 15.12
C VAL A 35 -15.11 4.60 15.26
N VAL A 36 -15.34 3.64 14.37
CA VAL A 36 -14.40 2.56 14.14
C VAL A 36 -13.57 2.87 12.89
N ILE A 37 -12.25 2.81 13.02
CA ILE A 37 -11.30 3.04 11.93
C ILE A 37 -10.67 1.69 11.57
N ILE A 38 -10.76 1.31 10.30
CA ILE A 38 -10.32 0.00 9.80
C ILE A 38 -9.08 0.16 8.92
N GLY A 39 -7.93 -0.27 9.45
CA GLY A 39 -6.60 -0.12 8.87
C GLY A 39 -5.77 0.97 9.54
N ALA A 40 -4.57 0.63 10.03
CA ALA A 40 -3.62 1.56 10.64
C ALA A 40 -2.47 1.96 9.69
N GLY A 41 -2.78 2.15 8.40
CA GLY A 41 -1.91 2.84 7.45
C GLY A 41 -1.94 4.35 7.65
N ALA A 42 -1.29 5.11 6.77
CA ALA A 42 -1.22 6.57 6.86
C ALA A 42 -2.60 7.25 7.00
N ALA A 43 -3.62 6.75 6.30
CA ALA A 43 -4.99 7.28 6.39
C ALA A 43 -5.64 7.00 7.75
N GLY A 44 -5.54 5.77 8.25
CA GLY A 44 -6.14 5.41 9.54
C GLY A 44 -5.46 6.09 10.72
N LEU A 45 -4.13 6.21 10.69
CA LEU A 45 -3.38 6.94 11.71
C LEU A 45 -3.74 8.44 11.71
N ALA A 46 -3.86 9.05 10.52
CA ALA A 46 -4.30 10.45 10.40
C ALA A 46 -5.74 10.63 10.92
N ALA A 47 -6.64 9.70 10.56
CA ALA A 47 -8.02 9.73 11.04
C ALA A 47 -8.09 9.60 12.58
N ALA A 48 -7.31 8.70 13.18
CA ALA A 48 -7.28 8.48 14.62
C ALA A 48 -6.75 9.72 15.39
N ARG A 49 -5.63 10.30 14.91
CA ARG A 49 -5.09 11.53 15.53
C ARG A 49 -6.05 12.70 15.40
N THR A 50 -6.72 12.82 14.25
CA THR A 50 -7.74 13.85 14.06
C THR A 50 -8.96 13.61 14.95
N ALA A 51 -9.46 12.38 15.04
CA ALA A 51 -10.56 12.03 15.96
C ALA A 51 -10.20 12.38 17.42
N GLN A 52 -8.98 12.06 17.84
CA GLN A 52 -8.49 12.41 19.18
C GLN A 52 -8.46 13.94 19.40
N ALA A 53 -7.96 14.70 18.44
CA ALA A 53 -7.89 16.16 18.51
C ALA A 53 -9.28 16.82 18.54
N GLU A 54 -10.27 16.21 17.86
CA GLU A 54 -11.66 16.69 17.82
C GLU A 54 -12.52 16.16 18.99
N GLY A 55 -11.94 15.38 19.91
CA GLY A 55 -12.67 14.81 21.06
C GLY A 55 -13.66 13.70 20.67
N VAL A 56 -13.45 13.03 19.55
CA VAL A 56 -14.28 11.93 19.04
C VAL A 56 -13.69 10.60 19.54
N SER A 57 -14.50 9.80 20.21
CA SER A 57 -14.08 8.48 20.68
C SER A 57 -13.93 7.51 19.51
N PHE A 58 -12.84 6.70 19.49
CA PHE A 58 -12.59 5.78 18.39
C PHE A 58 -12.00 4.45 18.82
N THR A 59 -12.15 3.46 17.94
CA THR A 59 -11.38 2.21 17.96
C THR A 59 -10.68 2.08 16.61
N LEU A 60 -9.35 1.99 16.61
CA LEU A 60 -8.54 1.73 15.43
C LEU A 60 -8.08 0.28 15.43
N ILE A 61 -8.42 -0.45 14.36
CA ILE A 61 -8.02 -1.85 14.15
C ILE A 61 -7.11 -2.00 12.94
N GLU A 62 -6.16 -2.93 13.04
CA GLU A 62 -5.23 -3.27 11.97
C GLU A 62 -5.08 -4.79 11.88
N ALA A 63 -5.14 -5.32 10.65
CA ALA A 63 -5.06 -6.75 10.42
C ALA A 63 -3.65 -7.33 10.63
N ARG A 64 -2.62 -6.52 10.42
CA ARG A 64 -1.21 -6.90 10.67
C ARG A 64 -0.86 -6.72 12.13
N ASP A 65 0.30 -7.22 12.51
CA ASP A 65 0.97 -7.00 13.80
C ASP A 65 1.69 -5.65 13.90
N ARG A 66 1.66 -4.83 12.85
CA ARG A 66 2.34 -3.53 12.72
C ARG A 66 1.46 -2.45 12.09
N ILE A 67 1.75 -1.21 12.37
CA ILE A 67 1.17 -0.03 11.72
C ILE A 67 1.89 0.31 10.39
N GLY A 68 1.46 1.37 9.71
CA GLY A 68 2.11 1.94 8.53
C GLY A 68 1.61 1.37 7.19
N GLY A 69 0.99 0.18 7.19
CA GLY A 69 0.45 -0.43 5.97
C GLY A 69 1.52 -0.64 4.89
N ARG A 70 1.34 0.01 3.71
CA ARG A 70 2.27 -0.02 2.57
C ARG A 70 3.44 0.97 2.69
N THR A 71 3.55 1.72 3.77
CA THR A 71 4.73 2.53 4.11
C THR A 71 5.54 1.74 5.12
N LEU A 72 6.42 0.90 4.59
CA LEU A 72 7.22 -0.06 5.35
C LEU A 72 8.70 0.20 5.12
N THR A 73 9.45 0.41 6.19
CA THR A 73 10.91 0.36 6.19
C THR A 73 11.36 -0.94 6.84
N ASP A 74 11.96 -1.84 6.07
CA ASP A 74 12.54 -3.09 6.55
C ASP A 74 14.01 -2.86 6.97
N ARG A 75 14.42 -3.49 8.06
CA ARG A 75 15.80 -3.40 8.61
C ARG A 75 16.47 -4.75 8.76
N SER A 76 15.84 -5.81 8.24
CA SER A 76 16.33 -7.19 8.40
C SER A 76 17.69 -7.45 7.73
N LEU A 77 18.04 -6.64 6.73
CA LEU A 77 19.35 -6.68 6.06
C LEU A 77 20.43 -5.85 6.78
N GLY A 78 20.16 -5.36 8.01
CA GLY A 78 21.08 -4.54 8.80
C GLY A 78 21.15 -3.07 8.39
N VAL A 79 20.40 -2.66 7.37
CA VAL A 79 20.24 -1.29 6.91
C VAL A 79 18.77 -1.00 6.60
N PRO A 80 18.29 0.23 6.76
CA PRO A 80 16.90 0.56 6.39
C PRO A 80 16.70 0.51 4.88
N VAL A 81 15.66 -0.20 4.46
CA VAL A 81 15.19 -0.32 3.08
C VAL A 81 13.69 -0.08 3.05
N ASP A 82 13.25 0.86 2.23
CA ASP A 82 11.83 1.08 2.01
C ASP A 82 11.24 0.01 1.08
N GLY A 83 10.58 -0.98 1.68
CA GLY A 83 9.89 -2.04 0.95
C GLY A 83 8.59 -1.57 0.28
N GLY A 84 8.04 -0.45 0.72
CA GLY A 84 6.85 0.20 0.17
C GLY A 84 7.15 1.59 -0.39
N ALA A 85 6.42 2.61 0.08
CA ALA A 85 6.63 4.00 -0.29
C ALA A 85 8.06 4.47 0.06
N THR A 86 8.71 5.19 -0.85
CA THR A 86 10.08 5.72 -0.68
C THR A 86 10.11 7.24 -0.76
N PHE A 87 9.24 7.85 -1.59
CA PHE A 87 9.26 9.27 -1.86
C PHE A 87 8.13 10.01 -1.14
N ILE A 88 8.46 11.14 -0.52
CA ILE A 88 7.50 12.19 -0.20
C ILE A 88 7.30 12.98 -1.48
N HIS A 89 6.30 12.59 -2.29
CA HIS A 89 5.98 13.25 -3.55
C HIS A 89 5.39 14.65 -3.32
N PHE A 90 5.51 15.58 -4.29
CA PHE A 90 5.03 16.97 -4.19
C PHE A 90 5.28 17.57 -2.80
N ALA A 91 6.53 17.48 -2.35
CA ALA A 91 6.95 17.74 -0.98
C ALA A 91 6.67 19.18 -0.48
N ASP A 92 6.44 20.11 -1.38
CA ASP A 92 6.02 21.50 -1.14
C ASP A 92 4.62 21.59 -0.50
N ARG A 93 3.77 20.61 -0.71
CA ARG A 93 2.37 20.54 -0.21
C ARG A 93 2.01 19.22 0.48
N ASN A 94 2.98 18.33 0.62
CA ASN A 94 2.76 17.02 1.26
C ASN A 94 2.87 17.14 2.78
N PRO A 95 1.84 16.73 3.56
CA PRO A 95 1.87 16.84 5.01
C PRO A 95 3.06 16.11 5.66
N TRP A 96 3.55 15.05 5.04
CA TRP A 96 4.68 14.29 5.57
C TRP A 96 6.01 15.05 5.58
N THR A 97 6.13 16.15 4.83
CA THR A 97 7.30 17.04 4.92
C THR A 97 7.34 17.75 6.28
N ALA A 98 6.23 18.29 6.73
CA ALA A 98 6.13 18.93 8.05
C ALA A 98 6.18 17.89 9.18
N ILE A 99 5.44 16.79 9.03
CA ILE A 99 5.42 15.69 10.00
C ILE A 99 6.82 15.11 10.22
N ALA A 100 7.64 14.94 9.18
CA ALA A 100 9.02 14.48 9.31
C ALA A 100 9.84 15.38 10.24
N ALA A 101 9.70 16.70 10.08
CA ALA A 101 10.38 17.68 10.95
C ALA A 101 9.84 17.59 12.39
N GLU A 102 8.53 17.48 12.58
CA GLU A 102 7.91 17.34 13.91
C GLU A 102 8.38 16.10 14.67
N VAL A 103 8.52 14.96 13.97
CA VAL A 103 8.96 13.70 14.58
C VAL A 103 10.49 13.51 14.57
N GLY A 104 11.25 14.53 14.15
CA GLY A 104 12.71 14.53 14.18
C GLY A 104 13.35 13.54 13.20
N VAL A 105 12.79 13.39 11.99
CA VAL A 105 13.35 12.53 10.92
C VAL A 105 13.88 13.40 9.79
N GLU A 106 15.16 13.21 9.45
CA GLU A 106 15.80 13.92 8.34
C GLU A 106 15.18 13.53 7.00
N THR A 107 14.95 14.54 6.16
CA THR A 107 14.57 14.32 4.76
C THR A 107 15.50 15.07 3.83
N ARG A 108 15.83 14.47 2.69
CA ARG A 108 16.72 15.07 1.67
C ARG A 108 15.95 15.32 0.38
N THR A 109 16.40 16.25 -0.45
CA THR A 109 15.87 16.41 -1.80
C THR A 109 16.06 15.10 -2.54
N GLY A 110 14.95 14.53 -3.02
CA GLY A 110 14.95 13.28 -3.77
C GLY A 110 15.14 13.56 -5.25
N ASN A 111 16.34 13.34 -5.75
CA ASN A 111 16.55 13.25 -7.18
C ASN A 111 16.78 11.79 -7.53
N TRP A 112 15.79 11.14 -8.05
CA TRP A 112 15.82 9.71 -8.38
C TRP A 112 16.96 9.32 -9.34
N ARG A 113 17.73 10.24 -9.84
CA ARG A 113 18.78 9.99 -10.84
C ARG A 113 20.05 10.81 -10.58
N SER A 114 20.28 11.20 -9.34
CA SER A 114 21.44 12.00 -8.99
C SER A 114 22.77 11.30 -9.30
N GLY A 115 22.83 9.97 -9.16
CA GLY A 115 23.98 9.14 -9.48
C GLY A 115 24.15 8.82 -10.98
N GLY A 116 23.22 9.28 -11.83
CA GLY A 116 23.20 8.91 -13.24
C GLY A 116 22.58 7.54 -13.49
N TYR A 117 22.62 7.09 -14.77
CA TYR A 117 22.17 5.75 -15.09
C TYR A 117 22.86 5.16 -16.31
N ARG A 118 22.89 3.83 -16.38
CA ARG A 118 23.38 3.02 -17.50
C ARG A 118 22.29 2.04 -17.93
N GLU A 119 22.22 1.77 -19.22
CA GLU A 119 21.28 0.83 -19.79
C GLU A 119 21.97 -0.47 -20.21
N PHE A 120 21.26 -1.58 -20.05
CA PHE A 120 21.73 -2.92 -20.38
C PHE A 120 20.62 -3.68 -21.10
N SER A 121 21.01 -4.54 -22.02
CA SER A 121 20.12 -5.52 -22.67
C SER A 121 20.78 -6.89 -22.57
N ASP A 122 20.12 -7.83 -21.90
CA ASP A 122 20.68 -9.17 -21.61
C ASP A 122 22.09 -9.13 -20.97
N GLY A 123 22.32 -8.15 -20.09
CA GLY A 123 23.57 -7.96 -19.39
C GLY A 123 24.64 -7.18 -20.18
N ALA A 124 24.47 -6.94 -21.47
CA ALA A 124 25.39 -6.13 -22.27
C ALA A 124 25.02 -4.64 -22.20
N PRO A 125 26.03 -3.73 -22.04
CA PRO A 125 25.78 -2.30 -22.11
C PRO A 125 25.14 -1.89 -23.44
N VAL A 126 24.13 -1.03 -23.39
CA VAL A 126 23.49 -0.44 -24.58
C VAL A 126 23.99 1.01 -24.71
N GLU A 127 24.41 1.40 -25.92
CA GLU A 127 24.75 2.79 -26.15
C GLU A 127 23.55 3.71 -25.91
N ALA A 128 23.78 4.91 -25.38
CA ALA A 128 22.83 5.84 -24.77
C ALA A 128 21.73 6.37 -25.73
N GLY A 129 20.97 5.47 -26.35
CA GLY A 129 19.93 5.80 -27.32
C GLY A 129 18.50 5.71 -26.80
N VAL A 130 18.17 4.64 -26.08
CA VAL A 130 16.78 4.36 -25.68
C VAL A 130 16.32 5.32 -24.59
N ALA A 131 17.15 5.61 -23.62
CA ALA A 131 16.83 6.56 -22.56
C ALA A 131 16.83 8.01 -23.00
N SER A 132 17.66 8.39 -23.96
CA SER A 132 17.57 9.71 -24.57
C SER A 132 16.25 9.89 -25.32
N GLY A 133 15.80 8.85 -26.05
CA GLY A 133 14.50 8.83 -26.72
C GLY A 133 13.33 8.96 -25.74
N GLN A 134 13.34 8.22 -24.62
CA GLN A 134 12.32 8.36 -23.59
C GLN A 134 12.27 9.76 -22.93
N ARG A 135 13.43 10.41 -22.80
CA ARG A 135 13.48 11.79 -22.29
C ARG A 135 12.97 12.81 -23.30
N SER A 136 13.38 12.68 -24.57
CA SER A 136 12.93 13.59 -25.63
C SER A 136 11.41 13.46 -25.89
N GLY A 137 10.86 12.24 -25.80
CA GLY A 137 9.44 11.98 -26.00
C GLY A 137 8.51 12.46 -24.88
N ARG A 138 9.04 12.79 -23.67
CA ARG A 138 8.19 13.20 -22.54
C ARG A 138 7.37 14.45 -22.83
N GLY A 139 7.96 15.49 -23.41
CA GLY A 139 7.24 16.71 -23.77
C GLY A 139 6.06 16.44 -24.70
N GLY A 140 6.28 15.63 -25.74
CA GLY A 140 5.22 15.20 -26.65
C GLY A 140 4.15 14.35 -25.96
N LEU A 141 4.54 13.46 -25.03
CA LEU A 141 3.56 12.70 -24.25
C LEU A 141 2.70 13.58 -23.37
N TRP A 142 3.29 14.54 -22.64
CA TRP A 142 2.54 15.47 -21.81
C TRP A 142 1.59 16.33 -22.66
N ALA A 143 2.03 16.83 -23.82
CA ALA A 143 1.16 17.59 -24.74
C ALA A 143 -0.05 16.76 -25.20
N LEU A 144 0.13 15.47 -25.50
CA LEU A 144 -0.99 14.58 -25.85
C LEU A 144 -1.93 14.33 -24.66
N MET A 145 -1.43 14.33 -23.43
CA MET A 145 -2.24 14.11 -22.23
C MET A 145 -3.08 15.33 -21.83
N GLU A 146 -2.66 16.54 -22.17
CA GLU A 146 -3.38 17.80 -21.84
C GLU A 146 -4.80 17.84 -22.40
N ASP A 147 -5.03 17.20 -23.55
CA ASP A 147 -6.33 17.17 -24.23
C ASP A 147 -7.24 16.02 -23.75
N VAL A 148 -6.77 15.20 -22.78
CA VAL A 148 -7.53 14.04 -22.28
C VAL A 148 -8.18 14.35 -20.95
N ASP A 149 -9.49 14.23 -20.90
CA ASP A 149 -10.31 14.37 -19.69
C ASP A 149 -11.22 13.14 -19.47
N ALA A 150 -12.12 13.21 -18.48
CA ALA A 150 -13.03 12.12 -18.16
C ALA A 150 -14.05 11.81 -19.26
N SER A 151 -14.30 12.72 -20.21
CA SER A 151 -15.28 12.54 -21.28
C SER A 151 -14.70 11.82 -22.51
N ASN A 152 -13.38 11.91 -22.69
CA ASN A 152 -12.64 11.30 -23.80
C ASN A 152 -11.50 10.38 -23.33
N ASP A 153 -11.62 9.81 -22.12
CA ASP A 153 -10.58 9.02 -21.47
C ASP A 153 -10.14 7.82 -22.31
N VAL A 154 -8.84 7.67 -22.41
CA VAL A 154 -8.18 6.59 -23.16
C VAL A 154 -7.04 5.97 -22.33
N SER A 155 -6.55 4.82 -22.77
CA SER A 155 -5.32 4.22 -22.22
C SER A 155 -4.07 4.90 -22.77
N PHE A 156 -2.94 4.79 -22.04
CA PHE A 156 -1.64 5.25 -22.56
C PHE A 156 -1.29 4.63 -23.90
N ALA A 157 -1.53 3.32 -24.07
CA ALA A 157 -1.27 2.64 -25.35
C ALA A 157 -2.11 3.23 -26.50
N ARG A 158 -3.39 3.56 -26.26
CA ARG A 158 -4.26 4.18 -27.24
C ARG A 158 -3.84 5.61 -27.56
N LEU A 159 -3.48 6.38 -26.53
CA LEU A 159 -3.04 7.77 -26.68
C LEU A 159 -1.85 7.88 -27.65
N VAL A 160 -0.87 6.98 -27.52
CA VAL A 160 0.38 7.04 -28.28
C VAL A 160 0.37 6.16 -29.53
N ALA A 161 -0.74 5.56 -29.92
CA ALA A 161 -0.81 4.56 -31.00
C ALA A 161 -0.26 5.07 -32.36
N ASN A 162 -0.40 6.37 -32.64
CA ASN A 162 0.07 7.01 -33.86
C ASN A 162 1.14 8.08 -33.58
N ALA A 163 1.73 8.09 -32.36
CA ALA A 163 2.73 9.07 -31.96
C ALA A 163 4.13 8.65 -32.46
N PRO A 164 5.08 9.59 -32.52
CA PRO A 164 6.47 9.28 -32.83
C PRO A 164 7.06 8.24 -31.85
N PRO A 165 8.04 7.41 -32.30
CA PRO A 165 8.59 6.31 -31.49
C PRO A 165 9.12 6.73 -30.11
N GLU A 166 9.71 7.93 -29.99
CA GLU A 166 10.20 8.48 -28.73
C GLU A 166 9.06 8.80 -27.74
N VAL A 167 7.88 9.22 -28.23
CA VAL A 167 6.70 9.47 -27.42
C VAL A 167 6.10 8.14 -26.94
N VAL A 168 6.04 7.14 -27.83
CA VAL A 168 5.65 5.78 -27.47
C VAL A 168 6.58 5.22 -26.39
N ALA A 169 7.90 5.41 -26.54
CA ALA A 169 8.89 4.98 -25.58
C ALA A 169 8.74 5.68 -24.22
N ALA A 170 8.33 6.94 -24.19
CA ALA A 170 8.10 7.71 -22.95
C ALA A 170 6.86 7.21 -22.17
N ALA A 171 5.84 6.71 -22.82
CA ALA A 171 4.62 6.21 -22.18
C ALA A 171 4.87 4.91 -21.38
N GLN A 172 5.82 4.07 -21.78
CA GLN A 172 6.10 2.78 -21.13
C GLN A 172 6.55 2.92 -19.65
N PRO A 173 7.60 3.69 -19.31
CA PRO A 173 8.02 3.84 -17.93
C PRO A 173 6.99 4.62 -17.09
N MET A 174 6.14 5.44 -17.69
CA MET A 174 5.06 6.13 -16.99
C MET A 174 3.99 5.14 -16.53
N ALA A 175 3.54 4.24 -17.39
CA ALA A 175 2.56 3.22 -17.01
C ALA A 175 3.20 2.12 -16.13
N ARG A 176 4.27 1.47 -16.60
CA ARG A 176 4.85 0.32 -15.89
C ARG A 176 5.64 0.70 -14.64
N GLY A 177 6.39 1.81 -14.69
CA GLY A 177 7.25 2.25 -13.61
C GLY A 177 6.54 3.12 -12.57
N ALA A 178 5.72 4.10 -13.00
CA ALA A 178 5.06 5.01 -12.09
C ALA A 178 3.69 4.49 -11.61
N VAL A 179 2.93 3.79 -12.47
CA VAL A 179 1.61 3.23 -12.10
C VAL A 179 1.70 1.75 -11.71
N GLY A 180 2.72 1.05 -12.17
CA GLY A 180 2.86 -0.40 -11.95
C GLY A 180 1.87 -1.23 -12.77
N GLU A 181 1.43 -0.72 -13.95
CA GLU A 181 0.47 -1.40 -14.79
C GLU A 181 0.79 -1.27 -16.29
N GLU A 182 0.27 -2.18 -17.10
CA GLU A 182 0.46 -2.13 -18.54
C GLU A 182 -0.23 -0.91 -19.17
N PRO A 183 0.37 -0.28 -20.19
CA PRO A 183 -0.14 0.95 -20.79
C PRO A 183 -1.56 0.84 -21.35
N GLU A 184 -2.00 -0.37 -21.68
CA GLU A 184 -3.33 -0.66 -22.22
C GLU A 184 -4.46 -0.49 -21.19
N ARG A 185 -4.14 -0.54 -19.89
CA ARG A 185 -5.13 -0.63 -18.81
C ARG A 185 -5.31 0.66 -18.03
N VAL A 186 -4.36 1.60 -18.11
CA VAL A 186 -4.31 2.81 -17.27
C VAL A 186 -5.06 3.96 -17.93
N SER A 187 -5.97 4.59 -17.20
CA SER A 187 -6.65 5.83 -17.58
C SER A 187 -5.65 7.00 -17.65
N VAL A 188 -5.54 7.62 -18.81
CA VAL A 188 -4.74 8.84 -19.00
C VAL A 188 -5.38 10.01 -18.26
N ALA A 189 -6.71 10.14 -18.31
CA ALA A 189 -7.44 11.21 -17.63
C ALA A 189 -7.28 11.19 -16.12
N ASP A 190 -7.20 10.00 -15.48
CA ASP A 190 -6.93 9.89 -14.06
C ASP A 190 -5.47 10.23 -13.73
N TYR A 191 -4.53 9.69 -14.50
CA TYR A 191 -3.10 9.90 -14.25
C TYR A 191 -2.68 11.35 -14.51
N GLY A 192 -3.15 11.97 -15.60
CA GLY A 192 -2.79 13.33 -16.01
C GLY A 192 -3.19 14.41 -15.01
N ARG A 193 -4.19 14.13 -14.15
CA ARG A 193 -4.62 15.09 -13.11
C ARG A 193 -3.83 14.99 -11.80
N LEU A 194 -2.95 14.00 -11.64
CA LEU A 194 -2.18 13.82 -10.41
C LEU A 194 -1.21 15.00 -10.18
N TYR A 195 -0.95 15.31 -8.91
CA TYR A 195 0.05 16.31 -8.58
C TYR A 195 1.44 15.89 -9.03
N ASP A 196 2.13 16.83 -9.69
CA ASP A 196 3.56 16.82 -9.88
C ASP A 196 4.24 17.79 -8.89
N GLY A 197 5.54 17.66 -8.68
CA GLY A 197 6.29 18.52 -7.80
C GLY A 197 7.59 17.89 -7.30
N PRO A 198 8.33 18.62 -6.46
CA PRO A 198 9.59 18.12 -5.91
C PRO A 198 9.36 16.92 -5.00
N ASN A 199 10.30 15.99 -5.02
CA ASN A 199 10.29 14.83 -4.14
C ASN A 199 11.33 15.00 -3.02
N ARG A 200 11.03 14.37 -1.86
CA ARG A 200 12.03 14.14 -0.81
C ARG A 200 12.17 12.65 -0.56
N VAL A 201 13.35 12.25 -0.13
CA VAL A 201 13.68 10.90 0.33
C VAL A 201 14.06 10.92 1.81
N VAL A 202 13.93 9.78 2.45
CA VAL A 202 14.14 9.64 3.90
C VAL A 202 15.30 8.67 4.13
N PRO A 203 16.49 9.12 4.52
CA PRO A 203 17.61 8.22 4.77
C PRO A 203 17.30 7.12 5.78
N GLU A 204 16.60 7.42 6.88
CA GLU A 204 16.18 6.42 7.88
C GLU A 204 15.02 5.52 7.41
N GLY A 205 14.50 5.75 6.19
CA GLY A 205 13.32 5.11 5.61
C GLY A 205 12.02 5.85 5.93
N TYR A 206 11.11 5.90 4.95
CA TYR A 206 9.84 6.61 5.08
C TYR A 206 8.93 6.00 6.16
N GLY A 207 9.01 4.66 6.35
CA GLY A 207 8.28 3.97 7.41
C GLY A 207 8.61 4.51 8.80
N THR A 208 9.84 4.97 9.04
CA THR A 208 10.26 5.58 10.32
C THR A 208 9.42 6.80 10.68
N ILE A 209 9.09 7.66 9.69
CA ILE A 209 8.22 8.82 9.93
C ILE A 209 6.83 8.35 10.36
N VAL A 210 6.27 7.35 9.64
CA VAL A 210 4.92 6.83 9.93
C VAL A 210 4.88 6.12 11.28
N GLU A 211 5.91 5.37 11.63
CA GLU A 211 6.06 4.71 12.93
C GLU A 211 6.08 5.74 14.07
N ARG A 212 6.90 6.79 13.96
CA ARG A 212 6.98 7.87 14.95
C ARG A 212 5.69 8.69 15.03
N TYR A 213 5.07 8.97 13.89
CA TYR A 213 3.78 9.66 13.82
C TYR A 213 2.65 8.86 14.48
N GLY A 214 2.66 7.54 14.31
CA GLY A 214 1.70 6.62 14.92
C GLY A 214 1.99 6.27 16.37
N ALA A 215 3.16 6.66 16.90
CA ALA A 215 3.52 6.37 18.28
C ALA A 215 2.50 7.00 19.25
N GLY A 216 2.01 6.20 20.20
CA GLY A 216 1.00 6.65 21.16
C GLY A 216 -0.45 6.65 20.65
N VAL A 217 -0.72 6.37 19.37
CA VAL A 217 -2.07 6.10 18.88
C VAL A 217 -2.50 4.70 19.33
N PRO A 218 -3.62 4.55 20.05
CA PRO A 218 -4.10 3.23 20.45
C PRO A 218 -4.58 2.43 19.24
N VAL A 219 -3.83 1.38 18.87
CA VAL A 219 -4.14 0.50 17.75
C VAL A 219 -4.32 -0.93 18.26
N ARG A 220 -5.40 -1.58 17.86
CA ARG A 220 -5.58 -3.02 18.05
C ARG A 220 -5.04 -3.73 16.81
N THR A 221 -3.81 -4.21 16.90
CA THR A 221 -3.16 -4.99 15.83
C THR A 221 -3.59 -6.45 15.85
N GLY A 222 -3.42 -7.17 14.73
CA GLY A 222 -3.85 -8.55 14.57
C GLY A 222 -5.38 -8.71 14.55
N VAL A 223 -6.15 -7.65 14.29
CA VAL A 223 -7.62 -7.66 14.25
C VAL A 223 -8.12 -7.46 12.84
N PHE A 224 -8.75 -8.48 12.28
CA PHE A 224 -9.24 -8.47 10.91
C PHE A 224 -10.76 -8.23 10.84
N ALA A 225 -11.19 -7.14 10.17
CA ALA A 225 -12.60 -6.86 9.88
C ALA A 225 -13.09 -7.78 8.74
N ARG A 226 -14.21 -8.48 8.95
CA ARG A 226 -14.82 -9.41 7.97
C ARG A 226 -16.09 -8.86 7.35
N LEU A 227 -16.91 -8.19 8.15
CA LEU A 227 -18.19 -7.61 7.72
C LEU A 227 -18.42 -6.27 8.40
N ILE A 228 -18.86 -5.30 7.64
CA ILE A 228 -19.33 -4.01 8.12
C ILE A 228 -20.85 -3.98 7.90
N ASP A 229 -21.60 -4.14 8.99
CA ASP A 229 -23.05 -4.05 9.00
C ASP A 229 -23.47 -2.61 9.34
N TRP A 230 -24.04 -1.93 8.37
CA TRP A 230 -24.53 -0.55 8.47
C TRP A 230 -26.04 -0.43 8.26
N SER A 231 -26.79 -1.55 8.46
CA SER A 231 -28.25 -1.61 8.33
C SER A 231 -28.98 -0.85 9.44
N GLY A 232 -28.35 -0.70 10.62
CA GLY A 232 -28.93 -0.05 11.81
C GLY A 232 -28.73 1.48 11.83
N ARG A 233 -28.88 2.10 13.00
CA ARG A 233 -28.61 3.53 13.22
C ARG A 233 -27.13 3.88 13.19
N GLY A 234 -26.24 2.94 13.56
CA GLY A 234 -24.79 3.02 13.51
C GLY A 234 -24.20 1.95 12.62
N VAL A 235 -22.99 1.52 12.95
CA VAL A 235 -22.27 0.43 12.30
C VAL A 235 -21.85 -0.64 13.30
N ARG A 236 -21.84 -1.89 12.85
CA ARG A 236 -21.28 -3.03 13.57
C ARG A 236 -20.21 -3.66 12.68
N VAL A 237 -18.99 -3.73 13.17
CA VAL A 237 -17.89 -4.38 12.48
C VAL A 237 -17.64 -5.73 13.11
N GLU A 238 -17.90 -6.79 12.35
CA GLU A 238 -17.58 -8.17 12.75
C GLU A 238 -16.10 -8.41 12.49
N THR A 239 -15.37 -8.78 13.54
CA THR A 239 -13.95 -9.11 13.44
C THR A 239 -13.69 -10.56 13.85
N ASP A 240 -12.49 -11.06 13.66
CA ASP A 240 -12.05 -12.35 14.18
C ASP A 240 -11.88 -12.38 15.72
N GLN A 241 -11.92 -11.19 16.37
CA GLN A 241 -11.79 -11.02 17.82
C GLN A 241 -13.05 -10.41 18.47
N GLY A 242 -14.22 -10.56 17.84
CA GLY A 242 -15.52 -10.08 18.31
C GLY A 242 -15.98 -8.81 17.58
N ASP A 243 -17.18 -8.35 17.92
CA ASP A 243 -17.85 -7.25 17.27
C ASP A 243 -17.44 -5.89 17.87
N ILE A 244 -17.34 -4.89 17.02
CA ILE A 244 -17.15 -3.49 17.42
C ILE A 244 -18.37 -2.70 16.96
N ARG A 245 -19.00 -1.95 17.89
CA ARG A 245 -20.13 -1.07 17.59
C ARG A 245 -19.68 0.38 17.59
N ALA A 246 -20.13 1.14 16.60
CA ALA A 246 -19.81 2.55 16.47
C ALA A 246 -20.94 3.32 15.78
N ARG A 247 -20.93 4.65 15.88
CA ARG A 247 -21.87 5.51 15.14
C ARG A 247 -21.49 5.59 13.66
N ALA A 248 -20.19 5.52 13.35
CA ALA A 248 -19.67 5.60 12.00
C ALA A 248 -18.43 4.69 11.81
N ALA A 249 -18.07 4.40 10.55
CA ALA A 249 -16.83 3.72 10.20
C ALA A 249 -16.02 4.50 9.17
N ILE A 250 -14.69 4.51 9.36
CA ILE A 250 -13.72 4.94 8.33
C ILE A 250 -13.01 3.70 7.80
N VAL A 251 -13.21 3.41 6.53
CA VAL A 251 -12.66 2.24 5.84
C VAL A 251 -11.42 2.68 5.07
N THR A 252 -10.23 2.25 5.53
CA THR A 252 -8.95 2.65 4.92
C THR A 252 -8.21 1.49 4.25
N VAL A 253 -8.91 0.38 4.03
CA VAL A 253 -8.33 -0.81 3.39
C VAL A 253 -8.08 -0.57 1.90
N PRO A 254 -7.04 -1.19 1.31
CA PRO A 254 -6.72 -1.03 -0.11
C PRO A 254 -7.84 -1.50 -1.04
N ILE A 255 -7.91 -0.93 -2.25
CA ILE A 255 -8.86 -1.33 -3.29
C ILE A 255 -8.78 -2.83 -3.60
N GLY A 256 -7.58 -3.41 -3.63
CA GLY A 256 -7.41 -4.85 -3.83
C GLY A 256 -8.15 -5.69 -2.80
N VAL A 257 -8.12 -5.28 -1.54
CA VAL A 257 -8.80 -5.95 -0.42
C VAL A 257 -10.33 -5.81 -0.55
N LEU A 258 -10.82 -4.63 -0.97
CA LEU A 258 -12.26 -4.39 -1.22
C LEU A 258 -12.75 -5.24 -2.40
N LYS A 259 -12.03 -5.28 -3.51
CA LYS A 259 -12.38 -6.07 -4.70
C LYS A 259 -12.34 -7.57 -4.47
N ALA A 260 -11.46 -8.03 -3.59
CA ALA A 260 -11.40 -9.44 -3.17
C ALA A 260 -12.44 -9.79 -2.10
N GLU A 261 -13.35 -8.87 -1.78
CA GLU A 261 -14.42 -9.04 -0.77
C GLU A 261 -13.91 -9.57 0.59
N LYS A 262 -12.65 -9.27 0.92
CA LYS A 262 -12.08 -9.62 2.22
C LYS A 262 -12.81 -8.91 3.36
N VAL A 263 -13.34 -7.71 3.09
CA VAL A 263 -14.25 -6.95 3.95
C VAL A 263 -15.59 -6.83 3.22
N ARG A 264 -16.63 -7.43 3.76
CA ARG A 264 -17.97 -7.41 3.19
C ARG A 264 -18.82 -6.30 3.81
N PHE A 265 -19.90 -5.94 3.14
CA PHE A 265 -20.83 -4.89 3.57
C PHE A 265 -22.27 -5.41 3.63
N ARG A 266 -23.01 -5.04 4.68
CA ARG A 266 -24.43 -5.32 4.84
C ARG A 266 -25.16 -4.05 5.30
N PRO A 267 -26.18 -3.59 4.54
CA PRO A 267 -26.52 -4.02 3.19
C PRO A 267 -25.38 -3.83 2.19
N ALA A 268 -25.54 -4.31 0.96
CA ALA A 268 -24.59 -4.07 -0.12
C ALA A 268 -24.36 -2.56 -0.30
N LEU A 269 -23.16 -2.17 -0.73
CA LEU A 269 -22.84 -0.76 -1.01
C LEU A 269 -23.74 -0.21 -2.11
N PRO A 270 -24.07 1.10 -2.07
CA PRO A 270 -24.78 1.76 -3.16
C PRO A 270 -24.05 1.54 -4.49
N ARG A 271 -24.81 1.48 -5.58
CA ARG A 271 -24.28 1.22 -6.93
C ARG A 271 -23.15 2.18 -7.33
N GLU A 272 -23.26 3.47 -6.96
CA GLU A 272 -22.22 4.46 -7.26
C GLU A 272 -20.89 4.07 -6.58
N THR A 273 -20.92 3.71 -5.29
CA THR A 273 -19.73 3.31 -4.53
C THR A 273 -19.17 1.98 -5.04
N ALA A 274 -20.02 1.00 -5.34
CA ALA A 274 -19.59 -0.29 -5.89
C ALA A 274 -18.92 -0.10 -7.27
N ASN A 275 -19.53 0.70 -8.16
CA ASN A 275 -18.95 1.05 -9.47
C ASN A 275 -17.61 1.79 -9.32
N ALA A 276 -17.47 2.66 -8.31
CA ALA A 276 -16.20 3.34 -8.04
C ALA A 276 -15.10 2.36 -7.63
N ILE A 277 -15.40 1.38 -6.77
CA ILE A 277 -14.46 0.30 -6.40
C ILE A 277 -14.08 -0.52 -7.63
N ASP A 278 -15.06 -0.89 -8.46
CA ASP A 278 -14.81 -1.65 -9.70
C ASP A 278 -14.02 -0.88 -10.73
N GLY A 279 -14.23 0.42 -10.83
CA GLY A 279 -13.51 1.31 -11.74
C GLY A 279 -12.04 1.53 -11.37
N LEU A 280 -11.66 1.21 -10.13
CA LEU A 280 -10.28 1.24 -9.67
C LEU A 280 -9.65 -0.16 -9.72
N ALA A 281 -8.33 -0.22 -9.88
CA ALA A 281 -7.57 -1.45 -9.81
C ALA A 281 -6.23 -1.19 -9.08
N MET A 282 -5.46 -2.25 -8.84
CA MET A 282 -4.17 -2.16 -8.15
C MET A 282 -3.02 -2.42 -9.12
N GLY A 283 -2.11 -1.48 -9.21
CA GLY A 283 -0.84 -1.67 -9.90
C GLY A 283 0.08 -2.60 -9.11
N ALA A 284 0.91 -3.34 -9.85
CA ALA A 284 1.95 -4.19 -9.30
C ALA A 284 3.28 -3.46 -9.43
N LEU A 285 3.69 -2.77 -8.40
CA LEU A 285 5.06 -2.29 -8.25
C LEU A 285 5.71 -3.06 -7.11
N SER A 286 6.85 -3.65 -7.38
CA SER A 286 7.58 -4.50 -6.43
C SER A 286 9.02 -4.07 -6.31
N LYS A 287 9.63 -4.41 -5.19
CA LYS A 287 11.04 -4.19 -4.91
C LYS A 287 11.71 -5.45 -4.42
N ILE A 288 12.97 -5.58 -4.73
CA ILE A 288 13.85 -6.56 -4.14
C ILE A 288 15.11 -5.83 -3.68
N ALA A 289 15.47 -5.99 -2.41
CA ALA A 289 16.74 -5.52 -1.89
C ALA A 289 17.73 -6.68 -1.86
N LEU A 290 18.93 -6.45 -2.36
CA LEU A 290 20.05 -7.41 -2.37
C LEU A 290 21.19 -6.82 -1.54
N LYS A 291 21.61 -7.51 -0.50
CA LYS A 291 22.73 -7.13 0.38
C LYS A 291 24.03 -7.72 -0.13
N PHE A 292 25.08 -6.92 -0.14
CA PHE A 292 26.42 -7.31 -0.57
C PHE A 292 27.48 -6.96 0.48
N ASP A 293 28.66 -7.56 0.35
CA ASP A 293 29.88 -7.20 1.09
C ASP A 293 30.92 -6.63 0.12
N GLY A 294 31.41 -5.44 0.43
CA GLY A 294 32.69 -4.89 -0.07
C GLY A 294 32.67 -4.28 -1.43
N ASP A 295 32.56 -5.04 -2.52
CA ASP A 295 32.72 -4.51 -3.88
C ASP A 295 31.49 -3.69 -4.33
N ARG A 296 31.74 -2.54 -4.93
CA ARG A 296 30.71 -1.66 -5.49
C ARG A 296 30.46 -1.90 -7.01
N PHE A 297 31.06 -2.94 -7.58
CA PHE A 297 30.90 -3.33 -9.00
C PHE A 297 31.10 -2.17 -9.98
N GLY A 298 31.99 -1.21 -9.67
CA GLY A 298 32.25 -0.04 -10.49
C GLY A 298 31.07 0.94 -10.60
N ALA A 299 30.07 0.83 -9.72
CA ALA A 299 28.92 1.74 -9.66
C ALA A 299 29.06 2.74 -8.52
N ALA A 300 28.79 4.03 -8.79
CA ALA A 300 28.69 5.05 -7.77
C ALA A 300 27.38 4.90 -6.97
N PRO A 301 27.32 5.41 -5.71
CA PRO A 301 26.07 5.50 -4.97
C PRO A 301 24.96 6.21 -5.75
N ASP A 302 23.73 5.74 -5.56
CA ASP A 302 22.50 6.24 -6.19
C ASP A 302 22.50 6.17 -7.74
N MET A 303 23.43 5.43 -8.36
CA MET A 303 23.41 5.16 -9.80
C MET A 303 22.34 4.11 -10.11
N HIS A 304 21.66 4.27 -11.26
CA HIS A 304 20.68 3.29 -11.73
C HIS A 304 21.21 2.46 -12.90
N PHE A 305 21.14 1.14 -12.76
CA PHE A 305 21.33 0.20 -13.87
C PHE A 305 19.95 -0.25 -14.35
N VAL A 306 19.60 0.16 -15.56
CA VAL A 306 18.29 -0.13 -16.17
C VAL A 306 18.45 -1.29 -17.14
N GLU A 307 17.81 -2.41 -16.83
CA GLU A 307 17.76 -3.55 -17.75
C GLU A 307 16.54 -3.49 -18.63
N LEU A 308 16.77 -3.56 -19.93
CA LEU A 308 15.72 -3.55 -20.94
C LEU A 308 15.26 -4.98 -21.25
N ARG A 309 13.96 -5.15 -21.47
CA ARG A 309 13.37 -6.38 -22.01
C ARG A 309 12.91 -6.11 -23.45
N GLY A 310 13.79 -6.43 -24.42
CA GLY A 310 13.62 -5.95 -25.77
C GLY A 310 13.74 -4.42 -25.82
N ALA A 311 12.84 -3.74 -26.52
CA ALA A 311 12.78 -2.28 -26.54
C ALA A 311 12.08 -1.65 -25.30
N ARG A 312 11.83 -2.42 -24.23
CA ARG A 312 11.02 -1.99 -23.07
C ARG A 312 11.84 -2.07 -21.79
N PRO A 313 11.79 -1.04 -20.90
CA PRO A 313 12.38 -1.15 -19.57
C PRO A 313 11.77 -2.33 -18.81
N GLY A 314 12.61 -3.26 -18.36
CA GLY A 314 12.19 -4.40 -17.56
C GLY A 314 12.26 -4.13 -16.07
N MET A 315 13.37 -3.57 -15.63
CA MET A 315 13.66 -3.29 -14.24
C MET A 315 14.77 -2.23 -14.10
N SER A 316 14.90 -1.67 -12.89
CA SER A 316 15.97 -0.75 -12.53
C SER A 316 16.61 -1.20 -11.22
N PHE A 317 17.92 -1.30 -11.20
CA PHE A 317 18.73 -1.53 -10.01
C PHE A 317 19.27 -0.18 -9.54
N GLU A 318 18.81 0.28 -8.38
CA GLU A 318 19.37 1.43 -7.67
C GLU A 318 20.58 0.93 -6.87
N MET A 319 21.75 1.36 -7.28
CA MET A 319 23.01 0.92 -6.72
C MET A 319 23.35 1.72 -5.48
N TRP A 320 23.55 1.07 -4.36
CA TRP A 320 24.09 1.65 -3.11
C TRP A 320 23.32 2.88 -2.61
N PRO A 321 21.97 2.85 -2.51
CA PRO A 321 21.18 4.00 -2.05
C PRO A 321 21.69 4.49 -0.69
N PHE A 322 21.94 5.78 -0.61
CA PHE A 322 22.54 6.44 0.57
C PHE A 322 23.92 5.86 0.96
N ASP A 323 24.70 5.37 0.00
CA ASP A 323 26.02 4.75 0.20
C ASP A 323 26.01 3.50 1.08
N ARG A 324 24.91 2.72 1.07
CA ARG A 324 24.73 1.48 1.81
C ARG A 324 25.07 0.26 0.96
N ASP A 325 25.45 -0.84 1.62
CA ASP A 325 25.80 -2.10 0.95
C ASP A 325 24.58 -2.91 0.51
N VAL A 326 23.65 -2.23 -0.15
CA VAL A 326 22.44 -2.82 -0.75
C VAL A 326 22.23 -2.29 -2.16
N VAL A 327 21.65 -3.14 -3.01
CA VAL A 327 21.10 -2.78 -4.31
C VAL A 327 19.60 -2.94 -4.21
N VAL A 328 18.81 -1.94 -4.62
CA VAL A 328 17.35 -2.03 -4.62
C VAL A 328 16.85 -2.14 -6.05
N CYS A 329 16.23 -3.25 -6.37
CA CYS A 329 15.64 -3.49 -7.67
C CYS A 329 14.17 -3.05 -7.68
N TRP A 330 13.78 -2.31 -8.73
CA TRP A 330 12.44 -1.79 -8.96
C TRP A 330 11.88 -2.36 -10.26
N PHE A 331 10.68 -2.91 -10.21
CA PHE A 331 10.02 -3.49 -11.38
C PHE A 331 8.50 -3.45 -11.21
N GLY A 332 7.77 -3.37 -12.33
CA GLY A 332 6.32 -3.15 -12.30
C GLY A 332 5.54 -3.97 -13.31
N ALA A 333 4.22 -3.78 -13.29
CA ALA A 333 3.25 -4.32 -14.22
C ALA A 333 3.19 -5.86 -14.24
N ASP A 334 2.96 -6.47 -15.39
CA ASP A 334 2.85 -7.92 -15.50
C ASP A 334 4.15 -8.64 -15.15
N TYR A 335 5.31 -8.00 -15.37
CA TYR A 335 6.60 -8.55 -14.93
C TYR A 335 6.69 -8.65 -13.40
N ALA A 336 6.20 -7.66 -12.66
CA ALA A 336 6.17 -7.74 -11.21
C ALA A 336 5.24 -8.87 -10.72
N ARG A 337 4.09 -9.07 -11.38
CA ARG A 337 3.20 -10.19 -11.06
C ARG A 337 3.85 -11.55 -11.31
N GLU A 338 4.62 -11.68 -12.40
CA GLU A 338 5.38 -12.89 -12.72
C GLU A 338 6.40 -13.20 -11.60
N ILE A 339 7.23 -12.22 -11.24
CA ILE A 339 8.27 -12.40 -10.23
C ILE A 339 7.70 -12.62 -8.83
N ASN A 340 6.62 -11.90 -8.47
CA ASN A 340 6.00 -12.06 -7.15
C ASN A 340 5.50 -13.50 -6.89
N ARG A 341 5.06 -14.22 -7.94
CA ARG A 341 4.63 -15.62 -7.83
C ARG A 341 5.76 -16.60 -7.53
N LEU A 342 7.02 -16.21 -7.73
CA LEU A 342 8.18 -17.05 -7.39
C LEU A 342 8.40 -17.15 -5.87
N GLY A 343 7.68 -16.37 -5.07
CA GLY A 343 7.94 -16.24 -3.64
C GLY A 343 9.23 -15.47 -3.35
N GLU A 344 9.56 -15.32 -2.07
CA GLU A 344 10.71 -14.50 -1.67
C GLU A 344 12.04 -15.05 -2.18
N GLU A 345 12.32 -16.32 -1.95
CA GLU A 345 13.59 -16.94 -2.36
C GLU A 345 13.78 -16.95 -3.88
N GLY A 346 12.74 -17.35 -4.62
CA GLY A 346 12.78 -17.40 -6.07
C GLY A 346 12.94 -16.02 -6.71
N ALA A 347 12.24 -15.03 -6.17
CA ALA A 347 12.32 -13.64 -6.65
C ALA A 347 13.70 -13.01 -6.38
N VAL A 348 14.25 -13.22 -5.18
CA VAL A 348 15.60 -12.75 -4.82
C VAL A 348 16.66 -13.40 -5.71
N ARG A 349 16.60 -14.71 -5.90
CA ARG A 349 17.51 -15.45 -6.79
C ARG A 349 17.44 -14.95 -8.23
N HIS A 350 16.23 -14.80 -8.77
CA HIS A 350 16.02 -14.29 -10.11
C HIS A 350 16.66 -12.90 -10.31
N MET A 351 16.50 -11.98 -9.35
CA MET A 351 17.07 -10.63 -9.46
C MET A 351 18.59 -10.62 -9.27
N LEU A 352 19.12 -11.48 -8.41
CA LEU A 352 20.57 -11.65 -8.29
C LEU A 352 21.19 -12.14 -9.61
N GLU A 353 20.60 -13.16 -10.25
CA GLU A 353 21.05 -13.67 -11.56
C GLU A 353 21.03 -12.58 -12.64
N ARG A 354 19.99 -11.72 -12.61
CA ARG A 354 19.91 -10.58 -13.55
C ARG A 354 21.03 -9.56 -13.29
N LEU A 355 21.28 -9.21 -12.03
CA LEU A 355 22.34 -8.30 -11.65
C LEU A 355 23.73 -8.88 -12.02
N VAL A 356 23.96 -10.18 -11.76
CA VAL A 356 25.21 -10.87 -12.10
C VAL A 356 25.53 -10.79 -13.60
N ARG A 357 24.53 -10.85 -14.46
CA ARG A 357 24.73 -10.67 -15.91
C ARG A 357 25.25 -9.26 -16.28
N ILE A 358 24.90 -8.26 -15.47
CA ILE A 358 25.28 -6.87 -15.68
C ILE A 358 26.68 -6.58 -15.12
N VAL A 359 26.93 -7.00 -13.86
CA VAL A 359 28.12 -6.59 -13.12
C VAL A 359 29.19 -7.69 -13.03
N GLY A 360 28.88 -8.91 -13.44
CA GLY A 360 29.80 -10.05 -13.43
C GLY A 360 29.62 -10.98 -12.22
N PRO A 361 30.31 -12.14 -12.22
CA PRO A 361 30.12 -13.22 -11.26
C PRO A 361 30.58 -12.88 -9.84
N GLU A 362 31.39 -11.84 -9.66
CA GLU A 362 31.83 -11.41 -8.33
C GLU A 362 30.66 -10.97 -7.44
N ALA A 363 29.55 -10.49 -8.05
CA ALA A 363 28.35 -10.14 -7.32
C ALA A 363 27.73 -11.37 -6.59
N GLU A 364 27.80 -12.55 -7.18
CA GLU A 364 27.29 -13.76 -6.54
C GLU A 364 28.13 -14.12 -5.31
N LYS A 365 29.45 -13.97 -5.37
CA LYS A 365 30.37 -14.21 -4.22
C LYS A 365 30.17 -13.19 -3.10
N ALA A 366 29.90 -11.93 -3.46
CA ALA A 366 29.70 -10.84 -2.51
C ALA A 366 28.28 -10.81 -1.90
N PHE A 367 27.31 -11.55 -2.47
CA PHE A 367 25.94 -11.58 -2.01
C PHE A 367 25.80 -12.16 -0.58
N ARG A 368 24.98 -11.50 0.27
CA ARG A 368 24.77 -11.85 1.68
C ARG A 368 23.31 -12.11 2.06
N GLY A 369 22.39 -11.91 1.14
CA GLY A 369 20.98 -12.11 1.35
C GLY A 369 20.12 -11.08 0.66
N GLY A 370 18.81 -11.29 0.65
CA GLY A 370 17.88 -10.38 0.01
C GLY A 370 16.51 -10.41 0.67
N ARG A 371 15.71 -9.37 0.35
CA ARG A 371 14.31 -9.23 0.76
C ARG A 371 13.45 -8.90 -0.44
N HIS A 372 12.31 -9.56 -0.55
CA HIS A 372 11.31 -9.30 -1.59
C HIS A 372 10.07 -8.63 -0.98
N PHE A 373 9.61 -7.57 -1.63
CA PHE A 373 8.42 -6.81 -1.26
C PHE A 373 7.36 -6.92 -2.36
N GLY A 374 6.72 -8.08 -2.42
CA GLY A 374 5.73 -8.45 -3.44
C GLY A 374 4.30 -8.10 -3.01
N TRP A 375 3.93 -6.83 -3.05
CA TRP A 375 2.64 -6.34 -2.56
C TRP A 375 1.41 -6.95 -3.25
N SER A 376 1.56 -7.50 -4.46
CA SER A 376 0.45 -8.17 -5.17
C SER A 376 0.01 -9.46 -4.50
N GLU A 377 0.93 -10.16 -3.83
CA GLU A 377 0.68 -11.42 -3.14
C GLU A 377 0.39 -11.20 -1.64
N ASP A 378 0.58 -9.99 -1.15
CA ASP A 378 0.29 -9.64 0.24
C ASP A 378 -1.23 -9.62 0.48
N PRO A 379 -1.77 -10.44 1.41
CA PRO A 379 -3.21 -10.63 1.57
C PRO A 379 -3.96 -9.39 2.08
N PHE A 380 -3.24 -8.42 2.65
CA PHE A 380 -3.79 -7.18 3.18
C PHE A 380 -3.51 -5.96 2.30
N ALA A 381 -2.91 -6.14 1.12
CA ALA A 381 -2.68 -5.08 0.15
C ALA A 381 -3.24 -5.44 -1.23
N LEU A 382 -2.90 -6.62 -1.76
CA LEU A 382 -3.26 -7.12 -3.10
C LEU A 382 -2.90 -6.12 -4.20
N GLY A 383 -1.70 -5.50 -4.06
CA GLY A 383 -1.12 -4.56 -5.00
C GLY A 383 -0.35 -3.41 -4.34
N GLY A 384 0.42 -2.67 -5.12
CA GLY A 384 1.24 -1.55 -4.67
C GLY A 384 0.40 -0.32 -4.34
N TYR A 385 -0.33 0.21 -5.31
CA TYR A 385 -1.25 1.35 -5.18
C TYR A 385 -2.31 1.33 -6.27
N SER A 386 -3.37 2.16 -6.10
CA SER A 386 -4.51 2.15 -6.99
C SER A 386 -4.28 2.97 -8.26
N TYR A 387 -4.89 2.54 -9.37
CA TYR A 387 -5.06 3.34 -10.57
C TYR A 387 -6.51 3.27 -11.05
N ALA A 388 -6.97 4.26 -11.84
CA ALA A 388 -8.28 4.16 -12.49
C ALA A 388 -8.15 3.41 -13.82
N ARG A 389 -9.10 2.53 -14.08
CA ARG A 389 -9.28 1.88 -15.38
C ARG A 389 -9.79 2.90 -16.39
N VAL A 390 -9.52 2.68 -17.67
CA VAL A 390 -10.04 3.52 -18.75
C VAL A 390 -11.56 3.68 -18.64
N GLY A 391 -12.05 4.90 -18.78
CA GLY A 391 -13.46 5.27 -18.62
C GLY A 391 -13.93 5.46 -17.17
N HIS A 392 -13.01 5.37 -16.19
CA HIS A 392 -13.33 5.49 -14.76
C HIS A 392 -12.55 6.61 -14.05
N ALA A 393 -12.13 7.65 -14.76
CA ALA A 393 -11.35 8.75 -14.16
C ALA A 393 -12.06 9.46 -12.98
N GLY A 394 -13.40 9.40 -12.89
CA GLY A 394 -14.18 9.91 -11.75
C GLY A 394 -14.30 8.99 -10.53
N ALA A 395 -13.79 7.75 -10.59
CA ALA A 395 -14.00 6.73 -9.56
C ALA A 395 -13.47 7.14 -8.19
N ARG A 396 -12.32 7.81 -8.13
CA ARG A 396 -11.70 8.27 -6.87
C ARG A 396 -12.60 9.27 -6.12
N ASP A 397 -13.21 10.20 -6.84
CA ASP A 397 -14.09 11.22 -6.27
C ASP A 397 -15.43 10.62 -5.84
N ALA A 398 -15.97 9.66 -6.60
CA ALA A 398 -17.15 8.90 -6.21
C ALA A 398 -16.93 8.06 -4.95
N LEU A 399 -15.78 7.38 -4.84
CA LEU A 399 -15.45 6.56 -3.67
C LEU A 399 -15.30 7.40 -2.39
N ARG A 400 -14.83 8.66 -2.50
CA ARG A 400 -14.66 9.56 -1.35
C ARG A 400 -15.98 10.04 -0.74
N LYS A 401 -17.10 9.95 -1.47
CA LYS A 401 -18.42 10.38 -0.98
C LYS A 401 -18.84 9.50 0.20
N PRO A 402 -19.33 10.10 1.31
CA PRO A 402 -19.84 9.32 2.44
C PRO A 402 -21.07 8.50 2.03
N VAL A 403 -21.19 7.29 2.55
CA VAL A 403 -22.34 6.42 2.35
C VAL A 403 -23.27 6.53 3.56
N ALA A 404 -24.45 7.05 3.35
CA ALA A 404 -25.54 7.19 4.35
C ALA A 404 -25.08 7.83 5.68
N ASP A 405 -24.10 8.72 5.64
CA ASP A 405 -23.49 9.36 6.80
C ASP A 405 -23.03 8.38 7.90
N ARG A 406 -22.67 7.17 7.50
CA ARG A 406 -22.19 6.09 8.36
C ARG A 406 -20.88 5.45 7.91
N LEU A 407 -20.62 5.44 6.60
CA LEU A 407 -19.36 4.88 6.06
C LEU A 407 -18.59 5.96 5.31
N TRP A 408 -17.33 6.11 5.62
CA TRP A 408 -16.36 6.93 4.91
C TRP A 408 -15.24 6.04 4.38
N PHE A 409 -14.93 6.18 3.09
CA PHE A 409 -13.74 5.56 2.52
C PHE A 409 -12.61 6.59 2.50
N ALA A 410 -11.44 6.20 2.98
CA ALA A 410 -10.24 7.03 2.98
C ALA A 410 -9.02 6.19 2.60
N GLY A 411 -7.96 6.82 2.15
CA GLY A 411 -6.75 6.16 1.66
C GLY A 411 -6.30 6.78 0.34
N GLU A 412 -5.18 6.31 -0.18
CA GLU A 412 -4.60 6.85 -1.42
C GLU A 412 -5.54 6.74 -2.63
N ALA A 413 -6.45 5.77 -2.62
CA ALA A 413 -7.43 5.58 -3.69
C ALA A 413 -8.50 6.68 -3.75
N CYS A 414 -8.74 7.40 -2.66
CA CYS A 414 -9.75 8.45 -2.53
C CYS A 414 -9.17 9.87 -2.65
N ALA A 415 -7.86 10.01 -2.91
CA ALA A 415 -7.14 11.26 -2.67
C ALA A 415 -7.17 12.26 -3.86
N GLY A 416 -7.94 11.98 -4.92
CA GLY A 416 -8.03 12.86 -6.09
C GLY A 416 -6.66 13.12 -6.72
N LYS A 417 -6.23 14.39 -6.79
CA LYS A 417 -4.92 14.75 -7.36
C LYS A 417 -3.72 14.23 -6.56
N ALA A 418 -3.89 13.91 -5.27
CA ALA A 418 -2.85 13.35 -4.41
C ALA A 418 -2.88 11.81 -4.33
N SER A 419 -3.67 11.15 -5.19
CA SER A 419 -3.79 9.68 -5.20
C SER A 419 -2.45 8.97 -5.43
N MET A 420 -2.42 7.68 -5.11
CA MET A 420 -1.24 6.82 -5.21
C MET A 420 -0.12 7.16 -4.20
N THR A 421 -0.35 8.06 -3.24
CA THR A 421 0.68 8.55 -2.32
C THR A 421 0.30 8.43 -0.84
N VAL A 422 1.33 8.38 0.01
CA VAL A 422 1.18 8.41 1.48
C VAL A 422 0.57 9.73 1.94
N GLY A 423 0.92 10.84 1.27
CA GLY A 423 0.38 12.18 1.53
C GLY A 423 -1.12 12.24 1.28
N GLY A 424 -1.57 11.74 0.13
CA GLY A 424 -3.00 11.68 -0.20
C GLY A 424 -3.77 10.77 0.75
N ALA A 425 -3.19 9.64 1.15
CA ALA A 425 -3.79 8.77 2.15
C ALA A 425 -4.01 9.50 3.48
N HIS A 426 -3.00 10.22 3.98
CA HIS A 426 -3.09 11.04 5.19
C HIS A 426 -4.23 12.07 5.09
N GLN A 427 -4.23 12.88 4.03
CA GLN A 427 -5.21 13.95 3.83
C GLN A 427 -6.66 13.43 3.83
N THR A 428 -6.90 12.29 3.19
CA THR A 428 -8.25 11.70 3.16
C THR A 428 -8.69 11.14 4.51
N GLY A 429 -7.78 10.56 5.28
CA GLY A 429 -8.04 10.10 6.64
C GLY A 429 -8.42 11.25 7.58
N GLU A 430 -7.64 12.32 7.55
CA GLU A 430 -7.91 13.55 8.27
C GLU A 430 -9.28 14.17 7.89
N GLN A 431 -9.56 14.27 6.59
CA GLN A 431 -10.82 14.80 6.08
C GLN A 431 -12.03 13.96 6.51
N ALA A 432 -11.92 12.63 6.48
CA ALA A 432 -12.99 11.74 6.92
C ALA A 432 -13.29 11.92 8.41
N ALA A 433 -12.28 11.96 9.25
CA ALA A 433 -12.45 12.15 10.69
C ALA A 433 -13.06 13.52 11.02
N ARG A 434 -12.59 14.61 10.40
CA ARG A 434 -13.19 15.95 10.57
C ARG A 434 -14.64 16.00 10.11
N SER A 435 -14.98 15.34 8.98
CA SER A 435 -16.35 15.26 8.47
C SER A 435 -17.28 14.58 9.49
N ILE A 436 -16.82 13.51 10.12
CA ILE A 436 -17.57 12.80 11.16
C ILE A 436 -17.71 13.69 12.41
N ALA A 437 -16.61 14.28 12.90
CA ALA A 437 -16.64 15.17 14.07
C ALA A 437 -17.66 16.31 13.92
N ALA A 438 -17.68 16.95 12.75
CA ALA A 438 -18.64 18.01 12.46
C ALA A 438 -20.12 17.56 12.52
N ARG A 439 -20.41 16.29 12.17
CA ARG A 439 -21.75 15.69 12.24
C ARG A 439 -22.15 15.24 13.64
N LEU A 440 -21.18 14.93 14.49
CA LEU A 440 -21.43 14.47 15.85
C LEU A 440 -21.65 15.62 16.84
N ARG A 441 -21.22 16.83 16.49
CA ARG A 441 -21.46 18.03 17.32
C ARG A 441 -22.98 18.30 17.41
N PRO A 442 -23.53 18.57 18.60
CA PRO A 442 -24.91 19.00 18.74
C PRO A 442 -25.13 20.27 17.90
N ARG A 443 -26.25 20.32 17.19
CA ARG A 443 -26.71 21.54 16.50
C ARG A 443 -27.26 22.53 17.52
#